data_06d6ed359b021f219139ba730f241414
#
_entry.id   06d6ed359b021f219139ba730f241414
#
_cell.length_a   1.000
_cell.length_b   1.000
_cell.length_c   1.000
_cell.angle_alpha   90.00
_cell.angle_beta   90.00
_cell.angle_gamma   90.00
#
_symmetry.space_group_name_H-M   'P 1'
#
loop_
_entity.id
_entity.type
_entity.pdbx_description
1 polymer ?
#
loop_
_entity_poly.entity_id
_entity_poly.type
_entity_poly.pdbx_seq_one_letter_code
_entity_poly.pdbx_strand_id
1 'polypeptide(L)'
;MALIITSLSCVSSSTRRDAGCGSRCFDAFLTTADAAKARKHLTHTVRVNKLALIRALFRAPISPHKEVLVRPKVLVSRKVFDEALALLGKHFEVESNQRDVPFTPVQLVKKLQGKPGAIVLLTDIIDERLLAQCPELKVVCNVAVGYNNIDVKAATRRGVMVCNTPGVLDDTTADFAWTLLLAAARRIVESDTFFRTGKWKGWGLMQFTGYDVHHKTLGVIGLGRIGKGVARRAKGFDMRVIYTDVQRADEATEREYGVMYVDKRTLLRESDFVSLHIPLFPETRHYLSDPEFALMKKTAILVNAARGPIVDEKALVKALKDGKIAGAGLDVYEKEPKCERALISMKNVVLAPHTASASIETRTKMAMMAVQNCIAGVNGQRPPNLVNPEVLAR
;
A
#
# COMPACT_ATOMS: atom_id res chain seq x y z
N MET A 1 -22.33 -39.69 22.00
CA MET A 1 -22.59 -40.61 20.88
C MET A 1 -21.73 -40.12 19.73
N ALA A 2 -20.58 -40.63 19.63
CA ALA A 2 -20.13 -41.78 18.83
C ALA A 2 -19.95 -41.35 17.37
N LEU A 3 -18.72 -41.15 16.97
CA LEU A 3 -17.75 -42.07 16.31
C LEU A 3 -17.97 -42.06 14.78
N ILE A 4 -17.03 -41.96 13.87
CA ILE A 4 -15.76 -42.68 13.60
C ILE A 4 -15.12 -41.99 12.39
N ILE A 5 -13.89 -41.46 12.32
CA ILE A 5 -12.56 -42.07 12.07
C ILE A 5 -12.53 -43.00 10.83
N THR A 6 -11.67 -42.69 9.90
CA THR A 6 -10.53 -43.46 9.35
C THR A 6 -10.08 -42.83 8.02
N SER A 7 -8.92 -42.28 7.85
CA SER A 7 -7.54 -42.78 7.76
C SER A 7 -7.24 -43.69 6.56
N LEU A 8 -6.21 -43.34 5.87
CA LEU A 8 -5.06 -44.07 5.36
C LEU A 8 -4.63 -43.47 4.02
N SER A 9 -3.54 -42.76 3.89
CA SER A 9 -2.11 -43.17 3.94
C SER A 9 -1.72 -44.20 2.91
N CYS A 10 -0.76 -43.91 2.16
CA CYS A 10 0.52 -44.60 1.93
C CYS A 10 0.96 -44.43 0.46
N VAL A 11 2.02 -43.79 0.22
CA VAL A 11 3.43 -44.20 0.25
C VAL A 11 3.94 -44.76 -1.10
N SER A 12 4.85 -44.00 -1.63
CA SER A 12 6.22 -44.30 -2.08
C SER A 12 6.42 -45.14 -3.34
N SER A 13 7.21 -44.61 -4.11
CA SER A 13 8.64 -44.86 -4.41
C SER A 13 8.90 -45.56 -5.72
N SER A 14 9.65 -44.92 -6.49
CA SER A 14 11.01 -45.26 -6.97
C SER A 14 11.19 -46.18 -8.17
N THR A 15 11.95 -45.63 -9.06
CA THR A 15 13.14 -46.17 -9.72
C THR A 15 13.04 -46.89 -11.05
N ARG A 16 13.76 -46.27 -11.98
CA ARG A 16 14.77 -46.82 -12.89
C ARG A 16 14.37 -47.54 -14.18
N ARG A 17 14.89 -46.93 -15.29
CA ARG A 17 15.73 -47.49 -16.37
C ARG A 17 15.24 -48.74 -17.06
N ASP A 18 15.19 -48.80 -18.38
CA ASP A 18 16.22 -48.98 -19.38
C ASP A 18 15.60 -49.24 -20.76
N ALA A 19 16.21 -48.66 -21.74
CA ALA A 19 16.72 -49.14 -23.00
C ALA A 19 15.96 -50.20 -23.82
N GLY A 20 15.79 -49.84 -25.09
CA GLY A 20 16.18 -50.82 -26.06
C GLY A 20 15.20 -51.19 -27.18
N CYS A 21 15.54 -50.74 -28.37
CA CYS A 21 15.66 -51.56 -29.60
C CYS A 21 14.39 -52.12 -30.28
N GLY A 22 14.28 -51.85 -31.56
CA GLY A 22 13.62 -52.79 -32.43
C GLY A 22 13.01 -52.23 -33.72
N SER A 23 13.87 -51.94 -34.69
CA SER A 23 13.52 -51.83 -36.11
C SER A 23 12.91 -53.11 -36.67
N ARG A 24 12.00 -53.04 -37.64
CA ARG A 24 11.93 -53.83 -38.90
C ARG A 24 10.66 -53.46 -39.67
N CYS A 25 10.85 -52.86 -40.83
CA CYS A 25 10.68 -53.47 -42.16
C CYS A 25 9.30 -54.04 -42.47
N PHE A 26 8.62 -53.43 -43.44
CA PHE A 26 7.96 -54.20 -44.50
C PHE A 26 8.06 -53.44 -45.81
N ASP A 27 8.93 -53.97 -46.72
CA ASP A 27 8.91 -53.72 -48.18
C ASP A 27 7.73 -54.44 -48.77
N ALA A 28 7.03 -53.80 -49.69
CA ALA A 28 6.14 -54.46 -50.63
C ALA A 28 6.38 -53.92 -52.04
N PHE A 29 6.94 -54.76 -52.85
CA PHE A 29 7.15 -54.70 -54.29
C PHE A 29 5.93 -54.23 -55.08
N LEU A 30 6.13 -53.31 -56.03
CA LEU A 30 5.29 -53.17 -57.21
C LEU A 30 6.18 -53.19 -58.44
N THR A 31 5.84 -54.15 -59.33
CA THR A 31 6.58 -54.62 -60.49
C THR A 31 6.44 -53.66 -61.69
N THR A 32 7.48 -53.68 -62.52
CA THR A 32 7.77 -52.86 -63.70
C THR A 32 6.89 -53.20 -64.95
N ALA A 33 5.57 -53.33 -64.80
CA ALA A 33 4.75 -53.67 -65.97
C ALA A 33 3.75 -52.59 -66.41
N ASP A 34 3.56 -51.50 -65.63
CA ASP A 34 2.54 -50.50 -65.95
C ASP A 34 3.07 -49.16 -66.53
N ALA A 35 4.36 -49.05 -66.80
CA ALA A 35 4.98 -47.85 -67.35
C ALA A 35 4.88 -47.65 -68.83
N ALA A 36 4.38 -48.69 -69.59
CA ALA A 36 4.36 -48.63 -71.07
C ALA A 36 3.00 -48.27 -71.66
N LYS A 37 1.90 -48.17 -70.89
CA LYS A 37 0.55 -47.84 -71.39
C LYS A 37 0.13 -46.39 -71.16
N ALA A 38 0.90 -45.59 -70.44
CA ALA A 38 0.56 -44.19 -70.17
C ALA A 38 1.16 -43.16 -71.17
N ARG A 39 1.88 -43.62 -72.21
CA ARG A 39 2.59 -42.75 -73.18
C ARG A 39 1.86 -42.39 -74.41
N LYS A 40 0.62 -42.81 -74.63
CA LYS A 40 -0.12 -42.60 -75.89
C LYS A 40 -1.40 -41.74 -75.84
N HIS A 41 -1.69 -41.07 -74.69
CA HIS A 41 -2.90 -40.20 -74.61
C HIS A 41 -2.62 -38.85 -73.96
N LEU A 42 -1.45 -38.24 -74.14
CA LEU A 42 -1.24 -36.85 -73.68
C LEU A 42 -0.66 -35.97 -74.79
N THR A 43 -1.37 -35.83 -75.91
CA THR A 43 -1.21 -34.76 -76.87
C THR A 43 -2.54 -34.15 -77.16
N HIS A 44 -3.18 -33.48 -76.25
CA HIS A 44 -4.18 -32.44 -76.51
C HIS A 44 -4.25 -31.46 -75.37
N THR A 45 -3.68 -30.26 -75.63
CA THR A 45 -4.17 -29.00 -75.13
C THR A 45 -4.16 -28.78 -73.59
N VAL A 46 -3.03 -28.53 -73.02
CA VAL A 46 -2.99 -27.70 -71.82
C VAL A 46 -2.45 -26.32 -72.21
N ARG A 47 -3.30 -25.42 -72.67
CA ARG A 47 -3.08 -23.98 -72.55
C ARG A 47 -3.15 -23.66 -71.06
N VAL A 48 -2.03 -23.75 -70.39
CA VAL A 48 -1.88 -23.27 -69.00
C VAL A 48 -2.15 -21.76 -69.04
N ASN A 49 -3.30 -21.41 -68.46
CA ASN A 49 -3.69 -20.02 -68.34
C ASN A 49 -2.74 -19.31 -67.36
N LYS A 50 -1.71 -18.61 -67.91
CA LYS A 50 -0.71 -17.84 -67.13
C LYS A 50 -1.35 -16.93 -66.06
N LEU A 51 -2.59 -16.49 -66.28
CA LEU A 51 -3.35 -15.70 -65.32
C LEU A 51 -3.80 -16.53 -64.08
N ALA A 52 -4.04 -17.82 -64.20
CA ALA A 52 -4.39 -18.67 -63.06
C ALA A 52 -3.18 -18.95 -62.16
N LEU A 53 -1.97 -19.11 -62.75
CA LEU A 53 -0.71 -19.28 -61.99
C LEU A 53 -0.32 -17.98 -61.26
N ILE A 54 -0.52 -16.83 -61.88
CA ILE A 54 -0.25 -15.53 -61.24
C ILE A 54 -1.26 -15.27 -60.11
N ARG A 55 -2.52 -15.65 -60.25
CA ARG A 55 -3.51 -15.56 -59.15
C ARG A 55 -3.27 -16.53 -57.99
N ALA A 56 -2.64 -17.68 -58.26
CA ALA A 56 -2.24 -18.62 -57.20
C ALA A 56 -1.00 -18.16 -56.42
N LEU A 57 -0.05 -17.46 -57.06
CA LEU A 57 1.13 -16.90 -56.43
C LEU A 57 0.81 -15.66 -55.58
N PHE A 58 -0.29 -14.95 -55.83
CA PHE A 58 -0.75 -13.82 -55.02
C PHE A 58 -1.79 -14.17 -53.91
N ARG A 59 -2.11 -15.48 -53.77
CA ARG A 59 -2.97 -15.98 -52.67
C ARG A 59 -2.19 -16.80 -51.63
N ALA A 60 -0.89 -16.49 -51.43
CA ALA A 60 -0.24 -16.90 -50.19
C ALA A 60 -0.99 -16.17 -49.06
N PRO A 61 -1.55 -16.88 -48.06
CA PRO A 61 -2.07 -16.20 -46.90
C PRO A 61 -0.92 -15.40 -46.32
N ILE A 62 -1.07 -14.06 -46.27
CA ILE A 62 -0.20 -13.20 -45.52
C ILE A 62 -0.32 -13.77 -44.11
N SER A 63 0.74 -14.43 -43.65
CA SER A 63 0.87 -14.88 -42.26
C SER A 63 0.51 -13.67 -41.42
N PRO A 64 -0.43 -13.74 -40.46
CA PRO A 64 -0.68 -12.60 -39.62
C PRO A 64 0.65 -12.28 -38.98
N HIS A 65 1.20 -11.12 -39.34
CA HIS A 65 2.33 -10.57 -38.59
C HIS A 65 1.85 -10.64 -37.13
N LYS A 66 2.49 -11.47 -36.32
CA LYS A 66 2.41 -11.33 -34.89
C LYS A 66 2.88 -9.91 -34.63
N GLU A 67 1.93 -8.98 -34.51
CA GLU A 67 2.24 -7.70 -33.87
C GLU A 67 2.93 -8.06 -32.57
N VAL A 68 4.20 -7.78 -32.50
CA VAL A 68 4.92 -7.81 -31.24
C VAL A 68 4.29 -6.68 -30.45
N LEU A 69 3.26 -7.04 -29.65
CA LEU A 69 2.61 -6.13 -28.73
C LEU A 69 3.73 -5.63 -27.80
N VAL A 70 4.29 -4.47 -28.14
CA VAL A 70 5.26 -3.79 -27.30
C VAL A 70 4.50 -3.45 -26.01
N ARG A 71 4.80 -4.18 -24.95
CA ARG A 71 4.18 -3.95 -23.64
C ARG A 71 4.55 -2.55 -23.16
N PRO A 72 3.59 -1.73 -22.72
CA PRO A 72 3.88 -0.45 -22.14
C PRO A 72 4.85 -0.59 -20.97
N LYS A 73 5.78 0.37 -20.83
CA LYS A 73 6.73 0.39 -19.73
C LYS A 73 6.17 1.20 -18.56
N VAL A 74 6.18 0.65 -17.35
CA VAL A 74 5.72 1.31 -16.13
C VAL A 74 6.83 1.42 -15.09
N LEU A 75 6.73 2.42 -14.19
CA LEU A 75 7.69 2.63 -13.11
C LEU A 75 7.16 2.12 -11.78
N VAL A 76 8.02 1.43 -11.02
CA VAL A 76 7.86 1.21 -9.58
C VAL A 76 8.99 1.97 -8.87
N SER A 77 8.65 3.06 -8.21
CA SER A 77 9.63 4.06 -7.71
C SER A 77 10.49 3.57 -6.54
N ARG A 78 10.03 2.56 -5.81
CA ARG A 78 10.68 2.02 -4.61
C ARG A 78 10.48 0.52 -4.51
N LYS A 79 11.16 -0.09 -3.56
CA LYS A 79 11.01 -1.52 -3.28
C LYS A 79 9.57 -1.86 -2.89
N VAL A 80 9.02 -2.86 -3.55
CA VAL A 80 7.73 -3.49 -3.24
C VAL A 80 7.91 -5.01 -3.19
N PHE A 81 6.88 -5.73 -2.75
CA PHE A 81 6.90 -7.18 -2.64
C PHE A 81 6.96 -7.86 -4.01
N ASP A 82 7.61 -9.02 -4.06
CA ASP A 82 7.86 -9.75 -5.32
C ASP A 82 6.56 -10.18 -6.01
N GLU A 83 5.51 -10.51 -5.24
CA GLU A 83 4.19 -10.86 -5.79
C GLU A 83 3.57 -9.69 -6.56
N ALA A 84 3.76 -8.48 -6.08
CA ALA A 84 3.27 -7.27 -6.74
C ALA A 84 4.02 -7.04 -8.06
N LEU A 85 5.35 -7.21 -8.07
CA LEU A 85 6.16 -7.12 -9.30
C LEU A 85 5.82 -8.23 -10.29
N ALA A 86 5.64 -9.46 -9.80
CA ALA A 86 5.28 -10.60 -10.64
C ALA A 86 3.92 -10.39 -11.33
N LEU A 87 2.92 -9.85 -10.61
CA LEU A 87 1.63 -9.50 -11.19
C LEU A 87 1.76 -8.38 -12.22
N LEU A 88 2.46 -7.30 -11.89
CA LEU A 88 2.64 -6.15 -12.79
C LEU A 88 3.39 -6.57 -14.08
N GLY A 89 4.41 -7.42 -13.96
CA GLY A 89 5.21 -7.96 -15.06
C GLY A 89 4.44 -8.86 -16.05
N LYS A 90 3.26 -9.39 -15.67
CA LYS A 90 2.38 -10.10 -16.61
C LYS A 90 1.76 -9.15 -17.64
N HIS A 91 1.59 -7.87 -17.31
CA HIS A 91 0.90 -6.87 -18.12
C HIS A 91 1.85 -5.89 -18.79
N PHE A 92 2.96 -5.55 -18.14
CA PHE A 92 3.85 -4.45 -18.55
C PHE A 92 5.32 -4.84 -18.52
N GLU A 93 6.17 -4.06 -19.21
CA GLU A 93 7.59 -4.00 -18.94
C GLU A 93 7.79 -3.14 -17.68
N VAL A 94 8.38 -3.71 -16.62
CA VAL A 94 8.48 -3.04 -15.32
C VAL A 94 9.89 -2.51 -15.11
N GLU A 95 10.02 -1.19 -15.00
CA GLU A 95 11.22 -0.57 -14.45
C GLU A 95 11.04 -0.38 -12.95
N SER A 96 11.85 -1.09 -12.16
CA SER A 96 11.68 -1.16 -10.71
C SER A 96 12.93 -0.73 -9.96
N ASN A 97 12.76 0.17 -8.98
CA ASN A 97 13.80 0.56 -8.03
C ASN A 97 13.72 -0.31 -6.77
N GLN A 98 14.46 -1.41 -6.75
CA GLN A 98 14.46 -2.33 -5.60
C GLN A 98 15.49 -2.00 -4.50
N ARG A 99 16.12 -0.82 -4.57
CA ARG A 99 17.13 -0.38 -3.59
C ARG A 99 16.55 0.28 -2.35
N ASP A 100 15.28 0.44 -2.19
CA ASP A 100 14.62 1.14 -1.07
C ASP A 100 15.21 2.54 -0.72
N VAL A 101 15.75 3.21 -1.74
CA VAL A 101 16.26 4.59 -1.68
C VAL A 101 15.41 5.47 -2.57
N PRO A 102 14.89 6.61 -2.09
CA PRO A 102 14.06 7.49 -2.92
C PRO A 102 14.87 8.06 -4.09
N PHE A 103 14.20 8.22 -5.23
CA PHE A 103 14.75 9.03 -6.31
C PHE A 103 14.77 10.51 -5.91
N THR A 104 15.79 11.24 -6.36
CA THR A 104 15.72 12.70 -6.34
C THR A 104 14.61 13.17 -7.30
N PRO A 105 14.07 14.40 -7.14
CA PRO A 105 13.05 14.92 -8.06
C PRO A 105 13.47 14.84 -9.54
N VAL A 106 14.72 15.18 -9.85
CA VAL A 106 15.27 15.09 -11.22
C VAL A 106 15.32 13.65 -11.72
N GLN A 107 15.74 12.72 -10.87
CA GLN A 107 15.76 11.30 -11.24
C GLN A 107 14.35 10.76 -11.45
N LEU A 108 13.38 11.14 -10.60
CA LEU A 108 12.00 10.69 -10.71
C LEU A 108 11.38 11.14 -12.04
N VAL A 109 11.56 12.40 -12.44
CA VAL A 109 11.13 12.91 -13.74
C VAL A 109 11.73 12.08 -14.87
N LYS A 110 13.07 11.90 -14.88
CA LYS A 110 13.76 11.12 -15.93
C LYS A 110 13.24 9.68 -16.01
N LYS A 111 12.90 9.08 -14.86
CA LYS A 111 12.37 7.71 -14.78
C LYS A 111 10.93 7.60 -15.24
N LEU A 112 10.13 8.67 -15.12
CA LEU A 112 8.73 8.69 -15.53
C LEU A 112 8.54 9.01 -17.02
N GLN A 113 9.48 9.69 -17.67
CA GLN A 113 9.38 10.02 -19.10
C GLN A 113 9.11 8.79 -19.95
N GLY A 114 8.16 8.91 -20.89
CA GLY A 114 7.73 7.84 -21.79
C GLY A 114 6.92 6.71 -21.15
N LYS A 115 6.49 6.86 -19.89
CA LYS A 115 5.75 5.82 -19.17
C LYS A 115 4.31 6.23 -18.89
N PRO A 116 3.32 5.40 -19.26
CA PRO A 116 1.90 5.70 -19.02
C PRO A 116 1.48 5.44 -17.57
N GLY A 117 2.24 4.72 -16.75
CA GLY A 117 1.87 4.38 -15.39
C GLY A 117 3.01 4.34 -14.41
N ALA A 118 2.72 4.71 -13.16
CA ALA A 118 3.66 4.65 -12.06
C ALA A 118 3.03 4.17 -10.76
N ILE A 119 3.77 3.33 -10.03
CA ILE A 119 3.52 3.01 -8.62
C ILE A 119 4.54 3.79 -7.80
N VAL A 120 4.03 4.67 -6.94
CA VAL A 120 4.82 5.62 -6.14
C VAL A 120 4.55 5.45 -4.65
N LEU A 121 5.44 5.97 -3.81
CA LEU A 121 5.30 5.98 -2.36
C LEU A 121 5.12 7.40 -1.82
N LEU A 122 4.83 7.52 -0.53
CA LEU A 122 4.61 8.80 0.17
C LEU A 122 5.77 9.81 0.04
N THR A 123 6.99 9.32 -0.20
CA THR A 123 8.20 10.14 -0.35
C THR A 123 8.39 10.70 -1.75
N ASP A 124 7.61 10.23 -2.72
CA ASP A 124 7.69 10.69 -4.11
C ASP A 124 6.73 11.87 -4.30
N ILE A 125 7.28 13.05 -4.54
CA ILE A 125 6.48 14.26 -4.77
C ILE A 125 6.07 14.33 -6.24
N ILE A 126 4.77 14.29 -6.49
CA ILE A 126 4.17 14.38 -7.82
C ILE A 126 3.46 15.73 -7.92
N ASP A 127 4.23 16.76 -8.19
CA ASP A 127 3.76 18.14 -8.32
C ASP A 127 3.48 18.53 -9.79
N GLU A 128 2.95 19.74 -9.99
CA GLU A 128 2.67 20.31 -11.31
C GLU A 128 3.91 20.32 -12.21
N ARG A 129 5.12 20.58 -11.66
CA ARG A 129 6.38 20.67 -12.44
C ARG A 129 6.79 19.31 -12.98
N LEU A 130 6.64 18.25 -12.16
CA LEU A 130 6.91 16.89 -12.58
C LEU A 130 5.91 16.46 -13.65
N LEU A 131 4.61 16.68 -13.42
CA LEU A 131 3.54 16.31 -14.32
C LEU A 131 3.69 16.99 -15.70
N ALA A 132 4.15 18.24 -15.72
CA ALA A 132 4.42 18.97 -16.96
C ALA A 132 5.51 18.33 -17.84
N GLN A 133 6.44 17.61 -17.24
CA GLN A 133 7.58 16.96 -17.91
C GLN A 133 7.31 15.49 -18.29
N CYS A 134 6.12 14.97 -17.94
CA CYS A 134 5.74 13.58 -18.17
C CYS A 134 4.36 13.49 -18.87
N PRO A 135 4.24 14.00 -20.12
CA PRO A 135 2.96 14.09 -20.82
C PRO A 135 2.32 12.74 -21.15
N GLU A 136 3.09 11.65 -21.19
CA GLU A 136 2.60 10.31 -21.46
C GLU A 136 1.99 9.63 -20.23
N LEU A 137 2.17 10.23 -19.04
CA LEU A 137 1.69 9.66 -17.78
C LEU A 137 0.16 9.73 -17.72
N LYS A 138 -0.48 8.57 -17.58
CA LYS A 138 -1.94 8.41 -17.50
C LYS A 138 -2.44 8.12 -16.09
N VAL A 139 -1.62 7.41 -15.28
CA VAL A 139 -2.01 7.00 -13.94
C VAL A 139 -0.83 7.00 -12.96
N VAL A 140 -1.07 7.52 -11.77
CA VAL A 140 -0.17 7.46 -10.61
C VAL A 140 -0.86 6.73 -9.48
N CYS A 141 -0.28 5.62 -9.03
CA CYS A 141 -0.82 4.76 -7.97
C CYS A 141 0.03 4.90 -6.72
N ASN A 142 -0.47 5.61 -5.71
CA ASN A 142 0.21 5.82 -4.45
C ASN A 142 0.00 4.63 -3.51
N VAL A 143 1.06 4.01 -3.01
CA VAL A 143 0.99 2.90 -2.05
C VAL A 143 0.76 3.49 -0.64
N ALA A 144 -0.35 4.18 -0.45
CA ALA A 144 -0.76 4.82 0.79
C ALA A 144 -2.26 5.16 0.74
N VAL A 145 -2.86 5.45 1.90
CA VAL A 145 -4.20 6.06 1.98
C VAL A 145 -4.13 7.57 1.73
N GLY A 146 -3.21 8.25 2.41
CA GLY A 146 -2.99 9.67 2.18
C GLY A 146 -2.25 9.93 0.87
N TYR A 147 -2.56 11.05 0.23
CA TYR A 147 -2.01 11.43 -1.09
C TYR A 147 -1.58 12.90 -1.14
N ASN A 148 -1.24 13.47 0.02
CA ASN A 148 -0.75 14.86 0.11
C ASN A 148 0.62 15.08 -0.57
N ASN A 149 1.30 14.03 -0.99
CA ASN A 149 2.48 14.06 -1.85
C ASN A 149 2.16 14.23 -3.34
N ILE A 150 0.88 14.23 -3.74
CA ILE A 150 0.43 14.35 -5.13
C ILE A 150 -0.43 15.61 -5.28
N ASP A 151 -0.10 16.48 -6.22
CA ASP A 151 -0.98 17.57 -6.64
C ASP A 151 -2.13 17.01 -7.50
N VAL A 152 -3.19 16.61 -6.81
CA VAL A 152 -4.38 16.00 -7.44
C VAL A 152 -5.05 16.95 -8.43
N LYS A 153 -5.09 18.26 -8.11
CA LYS A 153 -5.69 19.28 -9.01
C LYS A 153 -4.89 19.40 -10.31
N ALA A 154 -3.56 19.44 -10.22
CA ALA A 154 -2.70 19.47 -11.38
C ALA A 154 -2.80 18.16 -12.20
N ALA A 155 -2.82 17.01 -11.55
CA ALA A 155 -3.00 15.71 -12.20
C ALA A 155 -4.32 15.68 -12.98
N THR A 156 -5.43 16.12 -12.37
CA THR A 156 -6.74 16.19 -13.02
C THR A 156 -6.74 17.10 -14.23
N ARG A 157 -6.14 18.31 -14.13
CA ARG A 157 -6.02 19.23 -15.28
C ARG A 157 -5.25 18.61 -16.46
N ARG A 158 -4.35 17.68 -16.19
CA ARG A 158 -3.52 16.99 -17.21
C ARG A 158 -4.07 15.66 -17.66
N GLY A 159 -5.23 15.24 -17.18
CA GLY A 159 -5.84 13.96 -17.53
C GLY A 159 -5.16 12.75 -16.86
N VAL A 160 -4.41 12.99 -15.76
CA VAL A 160 -3.72 11.92 -15.02
C VAL A 160 -4.59 11.41 -13.90
N MET A 161 -4.90 10.12 -13.91
CA MET A 161 -5.61 9.42 -12.83
C MET A 161 -4.72 9.28 -11.61
N VAL A 162 -5.24 9.63 -10.43
CA VAL A 162 -4.57 9.46 -9.15
C VAL A 162 -5.29 8.40 -8.35
N CYS A 163 -4.54 7.39 -7.88
CA CYS A 163 -5.06 6.28 -7.09
C CYS A 163 -4.34 6.16 -5.76
N ASN A 164 -5.05 5.64 -4.76
CA ASN A 164 -4.53 5.34 -3.42
C ASN A 164 -4.91 3.91 -2.99
N THR A 165 -4.61 3.54 -1.73
CA THR A 165 -4.86 2.18 -1.21
C THR A 165 -5.72 2.21 0.07
N PRO A 166 -7.01 2.61 -0.02
CA PRO A 166 -7.88 2.74 1.14
C PRO A 166 -8.37 1.38 1.67
N GLY A 167 -8.68 1.32 2.96
CA GLY A 167 -9.38 0.20 3.60
C GLY A 167 -8.48 -0.96 4.05
N VAL A 168 -7.33 -1.15 3.42
CA VAL A 168 -6.47 -2.32 3.69
C VAL A 168 -5.53 -2.14 4.87
N LEU A 169 -5.27 -0.90 5.30
CA LEU A 169 -4.35 -0.60 6.40
C LEU A 169 -5.04 -0.12 7.68
N ASP A 170 -6.37 -0.03 7.68
CA ASP A 170 -7.11 0.64 8.75
C ASP A 170 -6.91 -0.06 10.10
N ASP A 171 -7.03 -1.38 10.14
CA ASP A 171 -6.81 -2.17 11.37
C ASP A 171 -5.35 -2.17 11.82
N THR A 172 -4.40 -2.33 10.89
CA THR A 172 -2.96 -2.32 11.23
C THR A 172 -2.53 -0.97 11.79
N THR A 173 -3.04 0.14 11.22
CA THR A 173 -2.78 1.48 11.75
C THR A 173 -3.43 1.68 13.13
N ALA A 174 -4.63 1.14 13.34
CA ALA A 174 -5.27 1.16 14.65
C ALA A 174 -4.49 0.35 15.69
N ASP A 175 -3.98 -0.84 15.32
CA ASP A 175 -3.08 -1.64 16.18
C ASP A 175 -1.83 -0.86 16.55
N PHE A 176 -1.25 -0.15 15.58
CA PHE A 176 -0.03 0.61 15.82
C PHE A 176 -0.28 1.84 16.71
N ALA A 177 -1.41 2.53 16.56
CA ALA A 177 -1.81 3.61 17.45
C ALA A 177 -1.94 3.11 18.90
N TRP A 178 -2.52 1.93 19.10
CA TRP A 178 -2.56 1.25 20.40
C TRP A 178 -1.18 0.85 20.90
N THR A 179 -0.31 0.37 20.02
CA THR A 179 1.08 0.05 20.37
C THR A 179 1.80 1.30 20.92
N LEU A 180 1.66 2.44 20.24
CA LEU A 180 2.24 3.71 20.70
C LEU A 180 1.64 4.16 22.05
N LEU A 181 0.30 4.06 22.20
CA LEU A 181 -0.40 4.40 23.43
C LEU A 181 0.12 3.57 24.60
N LEU A 182 0.14 2.25 24.46
CA LEU A 182 0.59 1.33 25.49
C LEU A 182 2.09 1.51 25.78
N ALA A 183 2.90 1.68 24.76
CA ALA A 183 4.34 1.88 24.93
C ALA A 183 4.66 3.17 25.69
N ALA A 184 3.95 4.27 25.39
CA ALA A 184 4.12 5.54 26.10
C ALA A 184 3.56 5.46 27.53
N ALA A 185 2.33 4.93 27.71
CA ALA A 185 1.70 4.82 29.02
C ALA A 185 2.51 3.95 30.00
N ARG A 186 3.06 2.83 29.52
CA ARG A 186 3.74 1.84 30.33
C ARG A 186 5.26 1.95 30.25
N ARG A 187 5.80 2.99 29.59
CA ARG A 187 7.25 3.29 29.49
C ARG A 187 8.09 2.12 29.00
N ILE A 188 7.53 1.30 28.08
CA ILE A 188 8.14 0.03 27.67
C ILE A 188 9.47 0.23 26.96
N VAL A 189 9.58 1.24 26.08
CA VAL A 189 10.82 1.54 25.33
C VAL A 189 11.94 1.94 26.27
N GLU A 190 11.65 2.76 27.28
CA GLU A 190 12.62 3.18 28.29
C GLU A 190 13.04 1.99 29.19
N SER A 191 12.08 1.14 29.57
CA SER A 191 12.34 -0.06 30.37
C SER A 191 13.20 -1.08 29.62
N ASP A 192 12.91 -1.34 28.34
CA ASP A 192 13.70 -2.23 27.49
C ASP A 192 15.12 -1.69 27.31
N THR A 193 15.23 -0.38 27.00
CA THR A 193 16.53 0.27 26.86
C THR A 193 17.37 0.14 28.13
N PHE A 194 16.74 0.39 29.28
CA PHE A 194 17.43 0.24 30.58
C PHE A 194 17.85 -1.20 30.83
N PHE A 195 16.98 -2.17 30.62
CA PHE A 195 17.29 -3.60 30.80
C PHE A 195 18.52 -4.02 29.98
N ARG A 196 18.61 -3.59 28.73
CA ARG A 196 19.72 -3.90 27.81
C ARG A 196 21.05 -3.28 28.25
N THR A 197 21.06 -2.28 29.15
CA THR A 197 22.30 -1.75 29.71
C THR A 197 22.99 -2.70 30.70
N GLY A 198 22.31 -3.77 31.14
CA GLY A 198 22.81 -4.68 32.20
C GLY A 198 22.86 -4.07 33.61
N LYS A 199 22.29 -2.89 33.80
CA LYS A 199 22.34 -2.16 35.10
C LYS A 199 21.20 -2.54 36.03
N TRP A 200 20.26 -3.39 35.60
CA TRP A 200 19.17 -3.82 36.48
C TRP A 200 19.69 -4.75 37.58
N LYS A 201 19.50 -4.34 38.86
CA LYS A 201 19.97 -5.08 40.04
C LYS A 201 18.85 -5.76 40.82
N GLY A 202 17.60 -5.61 40.37
CA GLY A 202 16.45 -6.19 41.04
C GLY A 202 15.20 -5.30 40.95
N TRP A 203 14.08 -5.80 41.45
CA TRP A 203 12.80 -5.12 41.44
C TRP A 203 12.79 -3.92 42.41
N GLY A 204 12.12 -2.83 42.00
CA GLY A 204 11.90 -1.64 42.83
C GLY A 204 10.48 -1.09 42.60
N LEU A 205 9.76 -0.79 43.69
CA LEU A 205 8.36 -0.34 43.63
C LEU A 205 8.15 0.89 42.76
N MET A 206 9.07 1.82 42.76
CA MET A 206 8.97 3.07 42.00
C MET A 206 9.63 3.01 40.60
N GLN A 207 10.19 1.84 40.23
CA GLN A 207 10.92 1.69 38.99
C GLN A 207 9.98 1.71 37.79
N PHE A 208 10.17 2.66 36.84
CA PHE A 208 9.39 2.83 35.61
C PHE A 208 7.88 2.85 35.83
N THR A 209 7.40 3.43 36.94
CA THR A 209 5.96 3.66 37.14
C THR A 209 5.40 4.49 35.99
N GLY A 210 4.32 4.00 35.38
CA GLY A 210 3.59 4.64 34.28
C GLY A 210 2.15 4.88 34.67
N TYR A 211 1.26 4.93 33.67
CA TYR A 211 -0.16 5.18 33.84
C TYR A 211 -0.99 3.94 33.45
N ASP A 212 -2.09 3.73 34.17
CA ASP A 212 -3.09 2.73 33.80
C ASP A 212 -3.77 3.15 32.48
N VAL A 213 -4.15 2.15 31.69
CA VAL A 213 -4.89 2.36 30.44
C VAL A 213 -6.35 1.95 30.60
N HIS A 214 -6.59 0.85 31.35
CA HIS A 214 -7.94 0.37 31.63
C HIS A 214 -8.76 1.39 32.44
N HIS A 215 -10.06 1.45 32.19
CA HIS A 215 -11.03 2.35 32.86
C HIS A 215 -10.74 3.85 32.71
N LYS A 216 -9.85 4.23 31.76
CA LYS A 216 -9.52 5.62 31.45
C LYS A 216 -10.38 6.15 30.30
N THR A 217 -10.30 7.44 30.05
CA THR A 217 -10.99 8.08 28.94
C THR A 217 -10.06 8.22 27.72
N LEU A 218 -10.49 7.65 26.59
CA LEU A 218 -9.85 7.80 25.29
C LEU A 218 -10.59 8.85 24.47
N GLY A 219 -9.92 9.94 24.09
CA GLY A 219 -10.38 10.94 23.14
C GLY A 219 -9.90 10.61 21.73
N VAL A 220 -10.83 10.38 20.80
CA VAL A 220 -10.54 10.11 19.40
C VAL A 220 -10.84 11.34 18.56
N ILE A 221 -9.82 11.93 17.96
CA ILE A 221 -9.98 13.07 17.04
C ILE A 221 -10.02 12.51 15.61
N GLY A 222 -11.22 12.49 15.02
CA GLY A 222 -11.52 11.85 13.75
C GLY A 222 -12.05 10.41 13.90
N LEU A 223 -13.37 10.22 13.73
CA LEU A 223 -14.02 8.90 13.81
C LEU A 223 -14.19 8.25 12.42
N GLY A 224 -13.18 8.41 11.54
CA GLY A 224 -13.10 7.70 10.28
C GLY A 224 -12.80 6.21 10.47
N ARG A 225 -12.42 5.50 9.40
CA ARG A 225 -12.15 4.05 9.44
C ARG A 225 -11.13 3.67 10.52
N ILE A 226 -9.99 4.37 10.58
CA ILE A 226 -8.95 4.11 11.57
C ILE A 226 -9.42 4.48 12.98
N GLY A 227 -10.06 5.65 13.15
CA GLY A 227 -10.60 6.08 14.45
C GLY A 227 -11.62 5.10 15.02
N LYS A 228 -12.52 4.56 14.19
CA LYS A 228 -13.44 3.47 14.55
C LYS A 228 -12.67 2.21 14.98
N GLY A 229 -11.62 1.84 14.25
CA GLY A 229 -10.74 0.72 14.60
C GLY A 229 -10.06 0.89 15.96
N VAL A 230 -9.62 2.11 16.28
CA VAL A 230 -9.04 2.46 17.58
C VAL A 230 -10.10 2.42 18.69
N ALA A 231 -11.27 3.00 18.46
CA ALA A 231 -12.38 2.99 19.42
C ALA A 231 -12.85 1.56 19.75
N ARG A 232 -12.93 0.69 18.73
CA ARG A 232 -13.32 -0.72 18.94
C ARG A 232 -12.38 -1.44 19.91
N ARG A 233 -11.07 -1.18 19.83
CA ARG A 233 -10.05 -1.80 20.70
C ARG A 233 -10.12 -1.31 22.14
N ALA A 234 -10.61 -0.10 22.37
CA ALA A 234 -10.79 0.48 23.71
C ALA A 234 -11.75 -0.33 24.59
N LYS A 235 -12.71 -1.05 23.99
CA LYS A 235 -13.62 -1.95 24.70
C LYS A 235 -12.89 -3.02 25.50
N GLY A 236 -11.76 -3.55 24.98
CA GLY A 236 -10.95 -4.55 25.67
C GLY A 236 -10.21 -4.02 26.90
N PHE A 237 -10.21 -2.71 27.11
CA PHE A 237 -9.61 -2.02 28.27
C PHE A 237 -10.68 -1.34 29.14
N ASP A 238 -11.97 -1.61 28.92
CA ASP A 238 -13.08 -0.97 29.64
C ASP A 238 -12.98 0.55 29.67
N MET A 239 -12.52 1.16 28.54
CA MET A 239 -12.37 2.61 28.46
C MET A 239 -13.66 3.30 28.07
N ARG A 240 -13.89 4.48 28.62
CA ARG A 240 -14.84 5.46 28.09
C ARG A 240 -14.24 6.08 26.84
N VAL A 241 -14.95 6.02 25.70
CA VAL A 241 -14.48 6.61 24.44
C VAL A 241 -15.34 7.82 24.09
N ILE A 242 -14.69 8.98 23.97
CA ILE A 242 -15.29 10.22 23.47
C ILE A 242 -14.62 10.61 22.15
N TYR A 243 -15.36 11.22 21.24
CA TYR A 243 -14.78 11.62 19.96
C TYR A 243 -15.27 12.99 19.51
N THR A 244 -14.47 13.61 18.63
CA THR A 244 -14.84 14.79 17.86
C THR A 244 -14.51 14.57 16.39
N ASP A 245 -15.37 15.07 15.50
CA ASP A 245 -15.16 15.04 14.05
C ASP A 245 -15.86 16.26 13.45
N VAL A 246 -15.58 16.59 12.17
CA VAL A 246 -16.28 17.64 11.43
C VAL A 246 -17.78 17.35 11.30
N GLN A 247 -18.13 16.08 11.25
CA GLN A 247 -19.51 15.60 11.23
C GLN A 247 -19.70 14.54 12.32
N ARG A 248 -20.74 14.72 13.15
CA ARG A 248 -21.14 13.71 14.12
C ARG A 248 -21.60 12.44 13.40
N ALA A 249 -21.14 11.29 13.87
CA ALA A 249 -21.61 9.99 13.39
C ALA A 249 -23.11 9.78 13.74
N ASP A 250 -23.75 8.89 12.98
CA ASP A 250 -25.12 8.50 13.32
C ASP A 250 -25.16 7.68 14.64
N GLU A 251 -26.33 7.65 15.27
CA GLU A 251 -26.53 6.97 16.54
C GLU A 251 -26.23 5.45 16.49
N ALA A 252 -26.45 4.82 15.33
CA ALA A 252 -26.16 3.40 15.17
C ALA A 252 -24.65 3.15 15.26
N THR A 253 -23.86 4.00 14.59
CA THR A 253 -22.39 4.01 14.67
C THR A 253 -21.92 4.29 16.10
N GLU A 254 -22.49 5.33 16.78
CA GLU A 254 -22.12 5.63 18.17
C GLU A 254 -22.37 4.45 19.10
N ARG A 255 -23.51 3.78 18.97
CA ARG A 255 -23.86 2.57 19.75
C ARG A 255 -22.95 1.38 19.42
N GLU A 256 -22.71 1.13 18.12
CA GLU A 256 -21.86 0.02 17.66
C GLU A 256 -20.46 0.12 18.25
N TYR A 257 -19.85 1.30 18.18
CA TYR A 257 -18.47 1.52 18.64
C TYR A 257 -18.41 1.87 20.14
N GLY A 258 -19.53 2.19 20.79
CA GLY A 258 -19.58 2.60 22.18
C GLY A 258 -18.90 3.93 22.40
N VAL A 259 -19.13 4.91 21.51
CA VAL A 259 -18.46 6.21 21.50
C VAL A 259 -19.48 7.35 21.70
N MET A 260 -19.04 8.45 22.27
CA MET A 260 -19.87 9.63 22.51
C MET A 260 -19.25 10.87 21.86
N TYR A 261 -20.04 11.57 21.04
CA TYR A 261 -19.63 12.84 20.44
C TYR A 261 -19.52 13.94 21.49
N VAL A 262 -18.43 14.67 21.47
CA VAL A 262 -18.22 15.89 22.26
C VAL A 262 -17.47 16.93 21.43
N ASP A 263 -17.53 18.20 21.84
CA ASP A 263 -16.70 19.23 21.23
C ASP A 263 -15.22 19.04 21.55
N LYS A 264 -14.34 19.64 20.74
CA LYS A 264 -12.88 19.55 20.86
C LYS A 264 -12.38 19.90 22.26
N ARG A 265 -12.94 20.97 22.86
CA ARG A 265 -12.51 21.46 24.16
C ARG A 265 -12.83 20.47 25.28
N THR A 266 -14.03 19.92 25.28
CA THR A 266 -14.46 18.85 26.19
C THR A 266 -13.59 17.60 26.02
N LEU A 267 -13.35 17.17 24.79
CA LEU A 267 -12.48 16.02 24.51
C LEU A 267 -11.10 16.21 25.15
N LEU A 268 -10.46 17.35 24.91
CA LEU A 268 -9.11 17.61 25.41
C LEU A 268 -9.06 17.65 26.94
N ARG A 269 -10.10 18.19 27.61
CA ARG A 269 -10.17 18.26 29.08
C ARG A 269 -10.43 16.92 29.77
N GLU A 270 -11.23 16.06 29.13
CA GLU A 270 -11.69 14.82 29.76
C GLU A 270 -10.82 13.63 29.44
N SER A 271 -10.02 13.68 28.36
CA SER A 271 -9.23 12.54 27.92
C SER A 271 -7.96 12.32 28.75
N ASP A 272 -7.70 11.06 29.07
CA ASP A 272 -6.42 10.59 29.60
C ASP A 272 -5.49 10.22 28.44
N PHE A 273 -6.04 9.81 27.31
CA PHE A 273 -5.35 9.53 26.06
C PHE A 273 -6.05 10.26 24.92
N VAL A 274 -5.28 10.94 24.06
CA VAL A 274 -5.80 11.61 22.86
C VAL A 274 -5.14 10.99 21.64
N SER A 275 -5.95 10.45 20.71
CA SER A 275 -5.45 9.80 19.48
C SER A 275 -5.97 10.51 18.24
N LEU A 276 -5.06 10.86 17.32
CA LEU A 276 -5.34 11.63 16.11
C LEU A 276 -5.54 10.73 14.90
N HIS A 277 -6.67 10.89 14.20
CA HIS A 277 -7.04 10.12 13.01
C HIS A 277 -7.71 10.98 11.93
N ILE A 278 -7.39 12.28 11.90
CA ILE A 278 -7.86 13.23 10.88
C ILE A 278 -6.84 13.35 9.74
N PRO A 279 -7.27 13.62 8.49
CA PRO A 279 -6.39 13.92 7.38
C PRO A 279 -5.73 15.30 7.53
N LEU A 280 -4.62 15.50 6.79
CA LEU A 280 -3.95 16.79 6.71
C LEU A 280 -4.57 17.64 5.60
N PHE A 281 -5.20 18.73 6.01
CA PHE A 281 -5.69 19.84 5.17
C PHE A 281 -5.18 21.17 5.73
N PRO A 282 -5.35 22.30 5.04
CA PRO A 282 -5.01 23.60 5.59
C PRO A 282 -5.65 23.86 6.97
N GLU A 283 -6.91 23.45 7.15
CA GLU A 283 -7.71 23.63 8.36
C GLU A 283 -7.31 22.73 9.52
N THR A 284 -6.66 21.61 9.24
CA THR A 284 -6.17 20.63 10.24
C THR A 284 -4.69 20.80 10.54
N ARG A 285 -4.00 21.71 9.84
CA ARG A 285 -2.62 22.03 10.15
C ARG A 285 -2.54 22.71 11.52
N HIS A 286 -1.63 22.21 12.38
CA HIS A 286 -1.47 22.66 13.77
C HIS A 286 -2.80 22.65 14.55
N TYR A 287 -3.63 21.62 14.28
CA TYR A 287 -4.88 21.40 14.98
C TYR A 287 -4.71 21.29 16.49
N LEU A 288 -3.55 20.79 16.93
CA LEU A 288 -3.08 20.82 18.30
C LEU A 288 -1.83 21.70 18.40
N SER A 289 -1.91 22.77 19.20
CA SER A 289 -0.86 23.72 19.47
C SER A 289 -0.90 24.14 20.96
N ASP A 290 -0.22 25.23 21.37
CA ASP A 290 -0.16 25.68 22.76
C ASP A 290 -1.53 25.81 23.46
N PRO A 291 -2.60 26.38 22.83
CA PRO A 291 -3.91 26.48 23.46
C PRO A 291 -4.52 25.12 23.78
N GLU A 292 -4.37 24.17 22.87
CA GLU A 292 -4.93 22.82 23.02
C GLU A 292 -4.17 22.04 24.11
N PHE A 293 -2.86 22.09 24.12
CA PHE A 293 -2.07 21.45 25.17
C PHE A 293 -2.35 22.03 26.56
N ALA A 294 -2.72 23.31 26.65
CA ALA A 294 -3.12 23.94 27.92
C ALA A 294 -4.46 23.41 28.46
N LEU A 295 -5.30 22.82 27.62
CA LEU A 295 -6.59 22.22 28.00
C LEU A 295 -6.44 20.76 28.47
N MET A 296 -5.37 20.07 28.07
CA MET A 296 -5.19 18.64 28.37
C MET A 296 -4.85 18.41 29.83
N LYS A 297 -5.15 17.21 30.32
CA LYS A 297 -4.71 16.78 31.66
C LYS A 297 -3.19 16.68 31.71
N LYS A 298 -2.59 17.01 32.84
CA LYS A 298 -1.14 16.83 33.08
C LYS A 298 -0.69 15.36 32.94
N THR A 299 -1.62 14.43 33.12
CA THR A 299 -1.38 12.99 32.97
C THR A 299 -1.71 12.49 31.56
N ALA A 300 -2.19 13.36 30.66
CA ALA A 300 -2.59 12.95 29.33
C ALA A 300 -1.41 12.53 28.45
N ILE A 301 -1.66 11.55 27.58
CA ILE A 301 -0.72 11.08 26.57
C ILE A 301 -1.33 11.31 25.19
N LEU A 302 -0.58 11.95 24.30
CA LEU A 302 -0.93 12.18 22.92
C LEU A 302 -0.42 11.04 22.03
N VAL A 303 -1.24 10.56 21.09
CA VAL A 303 -0.85 9.63 20.04
C VAL A 303 -1.10 10.25 18.67
N ASN A 304 -0.08 10.28 17.81
CA ASN A 304 -0.20 10.71 16.43
C ASN A 304 0.38 9.66 15.47
N ALA A 305 -0.51 8.92 14.83
CA ALA A 305 -0.24 8.01 13.71
C ALA A 305 -0.97 8.46 12.44
N ALA A 306 -1.38 9.74 12.35
CA ALA A 306 -2.08 10.31 11.22
C ALA A 306 -1.12 11.09 10.30
N ARG A 307 -0.86 12.36 10.60
CA ARG A 307 0.10 13.22 9.89
C ARG A 307 0.81 14.16 10.86
N GLY A 308 2.12 14.34 10.70
CA GLY A 308 2.94 15.19 11.56
C GLY A 308 2.43 16.62 11.70
N PRO A 309 2.18 17.34 10.59
CA PRO A 309 1.78 18.74 10.66
C PRO A 309 0.40 19.01 11.29
N ILE A 310 -0.34 17.99 11.73
CA ILE A 310 -1.57 18.17 12.53
C ILE A 310 -1.20 18.69 13.93
N VAL A 311 -0.01 18.36 14.40
CA VAL A 311 0.54 18.84 15.66
C VAL A 311 1.62 19.87 15.39
N ASP A 312 1.58 20.99 16.09
CA ASP A 312 2.71 21.90 16.18
C ASP A 312 3.80 21.26 17.06
N GLU A 313 4.85 20.73 16.42
CA GLU A 313 5.92 20.01 17.14
C GLU A 313 6.64 20.88 18.16
N LYS A 314 6.77 22.19 17.92
CA LYS A 314 7.41 23.09 18.87
C LYS A 314 6.55 23.28 20.12
N ALA A 315 5.25 23.45 19.93
CA ALA A 315 4.28 23.53 21.01
C ALA A 315 4.22 22.20 21.80
N LEU A 316 4.28 21.06 21.10
CA LEU A 316 4.35 19.74 21.73
C LEU A 316 5.61 19.60 22.61
N VAL A 317 6.79 19.96 22.08
CA VAL A 317 8.07 19.94 22.82
C VAL A 317 7.96 20.80 24.09
N LYS A 318 7.39 21.98 23.98
CA LYS A 318 7.17 22.88 25.11
C LYS A 318 6.22 22.26 26.15
N ALA A 319 5.07 21.74 25.69
CA ALA A 319 4.08 21.11 26.57
C ALA A 319 4.66 19.91 27.34
N LEU A 320 5.49 19.08 26.69
CA LEU A 320 6.17 17.96 27.32
C LEU A 320 7.23 18.40 28.34
N LYS A 321 8.02 19.45 28.03
CA LYS A 321 9.04 20.01 28.95
C LYS A 321 8.42 20.66 30.18
N ASP A 322 7.34 21.41 29.98
CA ASP A 322 6.62 22.12 31.01
C ASP A 322 5.71 21.20 31.85
N GLY A 323 5.63 19.89 31.51
CA GLY A 323 4.77 18.92 32.19
C GLY A 323 3.27 19.23 32.04
N LYS A 324 2.88 19.89 30.95
CA LYS A 324 1.46 20.12 30.63
C LYS A 324 0.77 18.84 30.19
N ILE A 325 1.51 17.91 29.57
CA ILE A 325 1.08 16.54 29.26
C ILE A 325 2.18 15.56 29.71
N ALA A 326 1.80 14.32 29.98
CA ALA A 326 2.72 13.32 30.52
C ALA A 326 3.65 12.72 29.47
N GLY A 327 3.19 12.56 28.24
CA GLY A 327 3.97 11.91 27.20
C GLY A 327 3.31 11.97 25.82
N ALA A 328 4.01 11.39 24.85
CA ALA A 328 3.49 11.23 23.49
C ALA A 328 3.99 9.94 22.83
N GLY A 329 3.18 9.40 21.91
CA GLY A 329 3.55 8.34 20.95
C GLY A 329 3.39 8.86 19.53
N LEU A 330 4.49 8.95 18.78
CA LEU A 330 4.52 9.59 17.47
C LEU A 330 5.06 8.63 16.42
N ASP A 331 4.31 8.46 15.34
CA ASP A 331 4.75 7.73 14.13
C ASP A 331 5.07 8.69 12.98
N VAL A 332 4.64 9.94 13.09
CA VAL A 332 4.71 10.94 12.02
C VAL A 332 5.22 12.27 12.57
N TYR A 333 5.89 13.05 11.70
CA TYR A 333 6.57 14.28 12.08
C TYR A 333 6.27 15.41 11.11
N GLU A 334 6.44 16.66 11.56
CA GLU A 334 6.07 17.83 10.77
C GLU A 334 6.91 17.98 9.49
N LYS A 335 8.17 17.55 9.53
CA LYS A 335 9.14 17.67 8.41
C LYS A 335 9.89 16.37 8.15
N GLU A 336 9.17 15.26 8.00
CA GLU A 336 9.79 13.96 7.73
C GLU A 336 10.89 14.02 6.63
N PRO A 337 12.02 13.31 6.83
CA PRO A 337 12.36 12.41 7.93
C PRO A 337 12.92 13.12 9.17
N LYS A 338 12.90 14.43 9.25
CA LYS A 338 13.37 15.21 10.39
C LYS A 338 12.22 15.48 11.36
N CYS A 339 12.53 15.55 12.66
CA CYS A 339 11.65 16.02 13.71
C CYS A 339 12.34 17.08 14.56
N GLU A 340 11.62 17.70 15.48
CA GLU A 340 12.22 18.56 16.50
C GLU A 340 13.23 17.76 17.34
N ARG A 341 14.51 18.19 17.35
CA ARG A 341 15.61 17.44 17.98
C ARG A 341 15.36 17.11 19.45
N ALA A 342 14.64 17.97 20.15
CA ALA A 342 14.33 17.77 21.55
C ALA A 342 13.52 16.48 21.79
N LEU A 343 12.63 16.09 20.87
CA LEU A 343 11.84 14.86 21.00
C LEU A 343 12.72 13.61 21.10
N ILE A 344 13.85 13.58 20.38
CA ILE A 344 14.76 12.43 20.33
C ILE A 344 15.36 12.10 21.71
N SER A 345 15.57 13.11 22.55
CA SER A 345 16.15 12.93 23.87
C SER A 345 15.13 12.77 25.00
N MET A 346 13.84 12.97 24.70
CA MET A 346 12.78 12.87 25.71
C MET A 346 12.43 11.42 26.03
N LYS A 347 12.53 11.05 27.31
CA LYS A 347 12.20 9.69 27.79
C LYS A 347 10.71 9.40 27.83
N ASN A 348 9.89 10.44 27.91
CA ASN A 348 8.42 10.35 27.93
C ASN A 348 7.79 10.41 26.52
N VAL A 349 8.59 10.22 25.46
CA VAL A 349 8.12 10.17 24.08
C VAL A 349 8.55 8.86 23.44
N VAL A 350 7.59 8.18 22.80
CA VAL A 350 7.84 7.00 21.94
C VAL A 350 7.83 7.47 20.50
N LEU A 351 8.90 7.17 19.76
CA LEU A 351 9.09 7.61 18.39
C LEU A 351 9.17 6.41 17.45
N ALA A 352 8.43 6.45 16.35
CA ALA A 352 8.49 5.46 15.29
C ALA A 352 8.63 6.15 13.91
N PRO A 353 9.30 5.53 12.92
CA PRO A 353 9.63 6.17 11.64
C PRO A 353 8.58 5.90 10.57
N HIS A 354 7.34 6.34 10.78
CA HIS A 354 6.19 6.22 9.87
C HIS A 354 5.91 4.75 9.46
N THR A 355 5.68 3.94 10.47
CA THR A 355 5.54 2.48 10.33
C THR A 355 4.15 1.94 10.71
N ALA A 356 3.16 2.81 10.89
CA ALA A 356 1.82 2.38 11.33
C ALA A 356 1.16 1.32 10.43
N SER A 357 1.48 1.27 9.14
CA SER A 357 1.00 0.24 8.22
C SER A 357 1.94 -0.97 8.06
N ALA A 358 3.03 -1.05 8.82
CA ALA A 358 4.14 -1.96 8.55
C ALA A 358 3.90 -3.39 9.06
N SER A 359 2.85 -4.07 8.60
CA SER A 359 2.79 -5.53 8.61
C SER A 359 3.04 -6.09 7.20
N ILE A 360 3.53 -7.31 7.11
CA ILE A 360 3.80 -7.98 5.84
C ILE A 360 2.50 -8.08 5.04
N GLU A 361 1.44 -8.55 5.70
CA GLU A 361 0.12 -8.77 5.09
C GLU A 361 -0.48 -7.46 4.56
N THR A 362 -0.43 -6.40 5.37
CA THR A 362 -1.01 -5.12 4.99
C THR A 362 -0.24 -4.45 3.87
N ARG A 363 1.07 -4.38 3.95
CA ARG A 363 1.88 -3.75 2.90
C ARG A 363 1.87 -4.55 1.60
N THR A 364 1.78 -5.89 1.66
CA THR A 364 1.54 -6.72 0.47
C THR A 364 0.19 -6.37 -0.17
N LYS A 365 -0.89 -6.30 0.62
CA LYS A 365 -2.22 -5.91 0.11
C LYS A 365 -2.21 -4.50 -0.50
N MET A 366 -1.54 -3.54 0.14
CA MET A 366 -1.37 -2.18 -0.39
C MET A 366 -0.67 -2.20 -1.76
N ALA A 367 0.45 -2.91 -1.87
CA ALA A 367 1.20 -3.03 -3.13
C ALA A 367 0.36 -3.69 -4.22
N MET A 368 -0.34 -4.78 -3.91
CA MET A 368 -1.24 -5.47 -4.85
C MET A 368 -2.38 -4.58 -5.33
N MET A 369 -3.00 -3.80 -4.43
CA MET A 369 -4.04 -2.83 -4.78
C MET A 369 -3.52 -1.72 -5.70
N ALA A 370 -2.32 -1.20 -5.44
CA ALA A 370 -1.68 -0.22 -6.32
C ALA A 370 -1.37 -0.80 -7.71
N VAL A 371 -0.96 -2.08 -7.78
CA VAL A 371 -0.77 -2.80 -9.05
C VAL A 371 -2.08 -2.91 -9.82
N GLN A 372 -3.18 -3.30 -9.17
CA GLN A 372 -4.50 -3.40 -9.81
C GLN A 372 -4.98 -2.06 -10.36
N ASN A 373 -4.79 -0.97 -9.57
CA ASN A 373 -5.09 0.38 -10.03
C ASN A 373 -4.24 0.78 -11.24
N CYS A 374 -2.94 0.45 -11.25
CA CYS A 374 -2.03 0.74 -12.34
C CYS A 374 -2.42 -0.02 -13.62
N ILE A 375 -2.76 -1.32 -13.51
CA ILE A 375 -3.21 -2.14 -14.62
C ILE A 375 -4.47 -1.54 -15.25
N ALA A 376 -5.47 -1.20 -14.43
CA ALA A 376 -6.71 -0.60 -14.92
C ALA A 376 -6.44 0.75 -15.61
N GLY A 377 -5.70 1.66 -14.96
CA GLY A 377 -5.47 3.01 -15.47
C GLY A 377 -4.65 3.05 -16.76
N VAL A 378 -3.59 2.23 -16.87
CA VAL A 378 -2.77 2.17 -18.10
C VAL A 378 -3.59 1.62 -19.26
N ASN A 379 -4.49 0.67 -19.00
CA ASN A 379 -5.38 0.08 -20.01
C ASN A 379 -6.61 0.94 -20.34
N GLY A 380 -6.70 2.18 -19.82
CA GLY A 380 -7.81 3.10 -20.07
C GLY A 380 -9.10 2.73 -19.33
N GLN A 381 -9.04 1.82 -18.37
CA GLN A 381 -10.16 1.45 -17.52
C GLN A 381 -10.18 2.32 -16.26
N ARG A 382 -11.37 2.50 -15.66
CA ARG A 382 -11.49 3.19 -14.37
C ARG A 382 -10.82 2.37 -13.26
N PRO A 383 -9.77 2.89 -12.59
CA PRO A 383 -9.16 2.22 -11.45
C PRO A 383 -10.14 2.04 -10.28
N PRO A 384 -10.10 0.92 -9.56
CA PRO A 384 -10.98 0.68 -8.40
C PRO A 384 -10.90 1.76 -7.31
N ASN A 385 -9.71 2.33 -7.09
CA ASN A 385 -9.47 3.29 -6.02
C ASN A 385 -9.03 4.67 -6.58
N LEU A 386 -9.83 5.19 -7.51
CA LEU A 386 -9.60 6.48 -8.16
C LEU A 386 -9.95 7.63 -7.19
N VAL A 387 -8.97 8.52 -6.94
CA VAL A 387 -9.10 9.69 -6.05
C VAL A 387 -9.77 10.88 -6.75
N ASN A 388 -9.51 11.05 -8.06
CA ASN A 388 -9.98 12.18 -8.87
C ASN A 388 -10.92 11.71 -10.00
N PRO A 389 -12.15 11.27 -9.69
CA PRO A 389 -13.07 10.72 -10.69
C PRO A 389 -13.44 11.71 -11.80
N GLU A 390 -13.35 13.00 -11.56
CA GLU A 390 -13.59 14.07 -12.53
C GLU A 390 -12.61 14.03 -13.73
N VAL A 391 -11.48 13.33 -13.61
CA VAL A 391 -10.53 13.11 -14.73
C VAL A 391 -11.14 12.31 -15.87
N LEU A 392 -12.16 11.48 -15.58
CA LEU A 392 -12.84 10.63 -16.56
C LEU A 392 -13.94 11.37 -17.34
N ALA A 393 -14.33 12.58 -16.92
CA ALA A 393 -15.36 13.37 -17.57
C ALA A 393 -14.83 14.23 -18.74
N ARG A 394 -13.59 14.02 -19.17
CA ARG A 394 -12.88 14.78 -20.21
C ARG A 394 -12.79 14.04 -21.52
#